data_59654f5b582c05cd77a79ca369120ff1
#
_entry.id   59654f5b582c05cd77a79ca369120ff1
#
_cell.length_a   1.000
_cell.length_b   1.000
_cell.length_c   1.000
_cell.angle_alpha   90.00
_cell.angle_beta   90.00
_cell.angle_gamma   90.00
#
_symmetry.space_group_name_H-M   'P 1'
#
loop_
_entity.id
_entity.type
_entity.pdbx_description
1 polymer ?
#
loop_
_entity_poly.entity_id
_entity_poly.type
_entity_poly.pdbx_seq_one_letter_code
_entity_poly.pdbx_strand_id
1 'polypeptide(L)'
;MTTTIILIRHGETEWNVLHRFQGISDVPLNETGRKQAGFAKQGLEGMNLTAIYTSPLQRAMETASIIRGERNIPVYAEEGLKEMGVGEWEGLLVSEIDEKYPGLYDVWRTHPSQIQLQGAEPFEKTRERAMKTFWKIVRENRGGTVLLVSHMMCISSILLTVAGFPLDEVWQHPITNGALNIVTVDDNDKAEITYWSKDDHIPEEFRLKQPFGRLK
;
A
#
# COMPACT_ATOMS: atom_id res chain seq x y z
N MET A 1 -4.46 -25.63 7.10
CA MET A 1 -5.15 -24.40 7.58
C MET A 1 -4.83 -23.28 6.61
N THR A 2 -5.72 -22.29 6.46
CA THR A 2 -5.47 -21.17 5.55
C THR A 2 -5.21 -19.91 6.36
N THR A 3 -4.11 -19.22 6.10
CA THR A 3 -3.81 -17.89 6.66
C THR A 3 -4.34 -16.82 5.70
N THR A 4 -5.09 -15.87 6.20
CA THR A 4 -5.64 -14.77 5.39
C THR A 4 -4.90 -13.48 5.70
N ILE A 5 -4.29 -12.89 4.70
CA ILE A 5 -3.60 -11.60 4.78
C ILE A 5 -4.42 -10.56 4.02
N ILE A 6 -4.94 -9.59 4.74
CA ILE A 6 -5.65 -8.45 4.17
C ILE A 6 -4.66 -7.29 4.09
N LEU A 7 -4.47 -6.73 2.89
CA LEU A 7 -3.60 -5.58 2.69
C LEU A 7 -4.44 -4.36 2.32
N ILE A 8 -4.25 -3.26 3.03
CA ILE A 8 -4.95 -2.00 2.79
C ILE A 8 -3.93 -0.89 2.57
N ARG A 9 -4.08 -0.14 1.48
CA ARG A 9 -3.38 1.11 1.30
C ARG A 9 -3.97 2.15 2.25
N HIS A 10 -3.12 2.93 2.92
CA HIS A 10 -3.56 4.04 3.78
C HIS A 10 -4.59 4.94 3.11
N GLY A 11 -5.42 5.62 3.91
CA GLY A 11 -6.37 6.61 3.42
C GLY A 11 -5.68 7.80 2.73
N GLU A 12 -6.47 8.63 2.04
CA GLU A 12 -6.00 9.77 1.27
C GLU A 12 -5.26 10.79 2.16
N THR A 13 -4.21 11.39 1.60
CA THR A 13 -3.48 12.53 2.16
C THR A 13 -3.62 13.73 1.23
N GLU A 14 -3.30 14.95 1.70
CA GLU A 14 -3.26 16.13 0.84
C GLU A 14 -2.30 15.95 -0.35
N TRP A 15 -1.17 15.24 -0.15
CA TRP A 15 -0.21 14.99 -1.23
C TRP A 15 -0.74 14.01 -2.29
N ASN A 16 -1.71 13.14 -1.96
CA ASN A 16 -2.39 12.34 -2.97
C ASN A 16 -3.27 13.23 -3.87
N VAL A 17 -4.01 14.18 -3.28
CA VAL A 17 -4.86 15.12 -4.02
C VAL A 17 -4.05 16.02 -4.93
N LEU A 18 -2.92 16.53 -4.44
CA LEU A 18 -2.01 17.41 -5.17
C LEU A 18 -1.13 16.67 -6.18
N HIS A 19 -1.20 15.34 -6.28
CA HIS A 19 -0.27 14.51 -7.08
C HIS A 19 1.20 14.79 -6.77
N ARG A 20 1.51 14.94 -5.47
CA ARG A 20 2.86 15.16 -4.96
C ARG A 20 3.47 13.84 -4.50
N PHE A 21 4.70 13.57 -4.88
CA PHE A 21 5.41 12.35 -4.47
C PHE A 21 5.65 12.33 -2.97
N GLN A 22 5.22 11.27 -2.28
CA GLN A 22 5.32 11.18 -0.82
C GLN A 22 6.55 10.40 -0.35
N GLY A 23 6.80 9.24 -0.97
CA GLY A 23 7.84 8.34 -0.49
C GLY A 23 7.72 8.07 1.01
N ILE A 24 8.82 8.26 1.73
CA ILE A 24 8.89 8.09 3.20
C ILE A 24 8.58 9.36 3.99
N SER A 25 8.29 10.48 3.33
CA SER A 25 7.83 11.70 4.00
C SER A 25 6.57 11.43 4.82
N ASP A 26 6.55 11.94 6.06
CA ASP A 26 5.52 11.59 7.04
C ASP A 26 4.32 12.55 6.99
N VAL A 27 3.53 12.43 5.91
CA VAL A 27 2.34 13.23 5.64
C VAL A 27 1.12 12.58 6.31
N PRO A 28 0.29 13.32 7.08
CA PRO A 28 -0.89 12.80 7.76
C PRO A 28 -2.04 12.53 6.78
N LEU A 29 -3.07 11.79 7.22
CA LEU A 29 -4.34 11.68 6.52
C LEU A 29 -5.04 13.04 6.43
N ASN A 30 -5.75 13.27 5.32
CA ASN A 30 -6.75 14.33 5.24
C ASN A 30 -8.13 13.81 5.74
N GLU A 31 -9.17 14.66 5.70
CA GLU A 31 -10.51 14.28 6.15
C GLU A 31 -11.12 13.14 5.31
N THR A 32 -10.90 13.15 4.00
CA THR A 32 -11.33 12.07 3.10
C THR A 32 -10.65 10.76 3.46
N GLY A 33 -9.34 10.78 3.72
CA GLY A 33 -8.59 9.59 4.12
C GLY A 33 -9.09 8.97 5.42
N ARG A 34 -9.49 9.79 6.41
CA ARG A 34 -10.13 9.30 7.65
C ARG A 34 -11.46 8.63 7.39
N LYS A 35 -12.27 9.19 6.48
CA LYS A 35 -13.54 8.57 6.05
C LYS A 35 -13.31 7.26 5.31
N GLN A 36 -12.33 7.22 4.39
CA GLN A 36 -11.93 5.99 3.69
C GLN A 36 -11.51 4.88 4.67
N ALA A 37 -10.73 5.22 5.70
CA ALA A 37 -10.38 4.27 6.77
C ALA A 37 -11.62 3.79 7.55
N GLY A 38 -12.59 4.66 7.79
CA GLY A 38 -13.89 4.31 8.38
C GLY A 38 -14.69 3.33 7.51
N PHE A 39 -14.75 3.56 6.21
CA PHE A 39 -15.40 2.63 5.26
C PHE A 39 -14.65 1.29 5.17
N ALA A 40 -13.30 1.31 5.18
CA ALA A 40 -12.53 0.08 5.24
C ALA A 40 -12.80 -0.72 6.52
N LYS A 41 -12.98 -0.04 7.68
CA LYS A 41 -13.43 -0.68 8.93
C LYS A 41 -14.78 -1.39 8.75
N GLN A 42 -15.74 -0.75 8.08
CA GLN A 42 -17.06 -1.35 7.76
C GLN A 42 -16.92 -2.53 6.79
N GLY A 43 -16.09 -2.40 5.76
CA GLY A 43 -15.82 -3.49 4.81
C GLY A 43 -15.17 -4.72 5.46
N LEU A 44 -14.61 -4.57 6.66
CA LEU A 44 -14.00 -5.65 7.46
C LEU A 44 -14.93 -6.12 8.60
N GLU A 45 -16.19 -5.70 8.65
CA GLU A 45 -17.15 -6.22 9.61
C GLU A 45 -17.41 -7.71 9.41
N GLY A 46 -17.49 -8.45 10.50
CA GLY A 46 -17.65 -9.91 10.47
C GLY A 46 -16.33 -10.68 10.24
N MET A 47 -15.23 -10.04 9.86
CA MET A 47 -13.93 -10.70 9.78
C MET A 47 -13.26 -10.76 11.16
N ASN A 48 -12.86 -11.97 11.57
CA ASN A 48 -12.18 -12.21 12.85
C ASN A 48 -10.69 -11.87 12.74
N LEU A 49 -10.35 -10.57 12.75
CA LEU A 49 -8.96 -10.11 12.74
C LEU A 49 -8.27 -10.48 14.05
N THR A 50 -7.12 -11.14 13.97
CA THR A 50 -6.30 -11.55 15.14
C THR A 50 -5.18 -10.55 15.46
N ALA A 51 -4.69 -9.80 14.48
CA ALA A 51 -3.67 -8.77 14.64
C ALA A 51 -3.73 -7.76 13.48
N ILE A 52 -3.15 -6.58 13.72
CA ILE A 52 -2.89 -5.56 12.71
C ILE A 52 -1.38 -5.29 12.69
N TYR A 53 -0.80 -5.33 11.50
CA TYR A 53 0.55 -4.88 11.22
C TYR A 53 0.47 -3.61 10.37
N THR A 54 1.29 -2.61 10.64
CA THR A 54 1.22 -1.34 9.92
C THR A 54 2.60 -0.77 9.64
N SER A 55 2.73 -0.04 8.54
CA SER A 55 3.87 0.86 8.35
C SER A 55 3.93 1.85 9.51
N PRO A 56 5.13 2.24 9.99
CA PRO A 56 5.27 3.25 11.05
C PRO A 56 4.95 4.67 10.59
N LEU A 57 4.71 4.93 9.28
CA LEU A 57 4.35 6.26 8.80
C LEU A 57 2.95 6.66 9.28
N GLN A 58 2.78 7.92 9.69
CA GLN A 58 1.58 8.46 10.33
C GLN A 58 0.28 8.09 9.61
N ARG A 59 0.23 8.26 8.28
CA ARG A 59 -0.96 7.96 7.46
C ARG A 59 -1.40 6.50 7.54
N ALA A 60 -0.44 5.57 7.65
CA ALA A 60 -0.74 4.14 7.81
C ALA A 60 -1.12 3.81 9.24
N MET A 61 -0.41 4.36 10.23
CA MET A 61 -0.73 4.21 11.65
C MET A 61 -2.13 4.71 11.99
N GLU A 62 -2.49 5.90 11.49
CA GLU A 62 -3.81 6.48 11.72
C GLU A 62 -4.90 5.65 11.03
N THR A 63 -4.67 5.18 9.80
CA THR A 63 -5.58 4.26 9.09
C THR A 63 -5.79 2.98 9.90
N ALA A 64 -4.71 2.35 10.38
CA ALA A 64 -4.76 1.15 11.20
C ALA A 64 -5.53 1.37 12.52
N SER A 65 -5.33 2.52 13.17
CA SER A 65 -6.01 2.90 14.40
C SER A 65 -7.52 3.06 14.20
N ILE A 66 -7.94 3.73 13.12
CA ILE A 66 -9.36 3.89 12.78
C ILE A 66 -10.01 2.53 12.49
N ILE A 67 -9.32 1.67 11.71
CA ILE A 67 -9.83 0.33 11.39
C ILE A 67 -9.92 -0.52 12.66
N ARG A 68 -8.93 -0.49 13.53
CA ARG A 68 -8.97 -1.19 14.81
C ARG A 68 -10.20 -0.78 15.63
N GLY A 69 -10.43 0.52 15.76
CA GLY A 69 -11.49 1.05 16.60
C GLY A 69 -11.36 0.52 18.04
N GLU A 70 -12.46 0.02 18.60
CA GLU A 70 -12.52 -0.54 19.96
C GLU A 70 -12.16 -2.03 20.06
N ARG A 71 -11.79 -2.67 18.94
CA ARG A 71 -11.40 -4.09 18.95
C ARG A 71 -10.16 -4.28 19.80
N ASN A 72 -10.19 -5.24 20.73
CA ASN A 72 -9.03 -5.60 21.55
C ASN A 72 -8.09 -6.53 20.80
N ILE A 73 -7.46 -6.01 19.74
CA ILE A 73 -6.46 -6.72 18.93
C ILE A 73 -5.13 -5.96 18.94
N PRO A 74 -3.98 -6.66 18.93
CA PRO A 74 -2.67 -6.02 18.92
C PRO A 74 -2.39 -5.31 17.60
N VAL A 75 -1.62 -4.21 17.69
CA VAL A 75 -1.12 -3.45 16.54
C VAL A 75 0.40 -3.40 16.60
N TYR A 76 1.06 -3.83 15.54
CA TYR A 76 2.52 -3.89 15.43
C TYR A 76 2.99 -2.98 14.29
N ALA A 77 3.96 -2.11 14.57
CA ALA A 77 4.62 -1.32 13.55
C ALA A 77 5.78 -2.13 12.93
N GLU A 78 5.83 -2.20 11.60
CA GLU A 78 6.83 -2.96 10.84
C GLU A 78 7.52 -2.06 9.81
N GLU A 79 8.82 -1.86 9.96
CA GLU A 79 9.64 -1.06 9.05
C GLU A 79 9.58 -1.56 7.59
N GLY A 80 9.48 -2.87 7.42
CA GLY A 80 9.37 -3.49 6.10
C GLY A 80 8.07 -3.19 5.35
N LEU A 81 7.07 -2.58 6.02
CA LEU A 81 5.82 -2.11 5.41
C LEU A 81 5.84 -0.63 5.01
N LYS A 82 6.96 0.10 5.19
CA LYS A 82 7.09 1.47 4.70
C LYS A 82 6.90 1.57 3.19
N GLU A 83 6.55 2.80 2.73
CA GLU A 83 6.54 3.10 1.30
C GLU A 83 7.97 3.06 0.74
N MET A 84 8.07 2.93 -0.57
CA MET A 84 9.31 3.10 -1.31
C MET A 84 9.81 4.54 -1.16
N GLY A 85 11.05 4.72 -0.71
CA GLY A 85 11.68 6.04 -0.71
C GLY A 85 11.93 6.51 -2.12
N VAL A 86 11.50 7.72 -2.45
CA VAL A 86 11.66 8.30 -3.79
C VAL A 86 12.72 9.42 -3.84
N GLY A 87 13.53 9.52 -2.78
CA GLY A 87 14.69 10.39 -2.74
C GLY A 87 14.36 11.84 -3.11
N GLU A 88 15.09 12.40 -4.05
CA GLU A 88 14.94 13.80 -4.49
C GLU A 88 13.56 14.17 -5.03
N TRP A 89 12.71 13.18 -5.33
CA TRP A 89 11.34 13.45 -5.76
C TRP A 89 10.37 13.67 -4.59
N GLU A 90 10.77 13.39 -3.36
CA GLU A 90 9.88 13.60 -2.21
C GLU A 90 9.47 15.07 -2.10
N GLY A 91 8.16 15.29 -2.04
CA GLY A 91 7.56 16.61 -2.00
C GLY A 91 7.41 17.31 -3.36
N LEU A 92 7.93 16.78 -4.45
CA LEU A 92 7.75 17.38 -5.79
C LEU A 92 6.42 16.99 -6.42
N LEU A 93 5.86 17.92 -7.21
CA LEU A 93 4.78 17.65 -8.14
C LEU A 93 5.32 16.96 -9.40
N VAL A 94 4.46 16.27 -10.13
CA VAL A 94 4.83 15.67 -11.43
C VAL A 94 5.39 16.71 -12.40
N SER A 95 4.78 17.91 -12.47
CA SER A 95 5.26 19.00 -13.32
C SER A 95 6.65 19.50 -12.94
N GLU A 96 6.97 19.52 -11.62
CA GLU A 96 8.28 19.92 -11.12
C GLU A 96 9.35 18.86 -11.43
N ILE A 97 8.93 17.57 -11.45
CA ILE A 97 9.80 16.46 -11.84
C ILE A 97 10.14 16.54 -13.31
N ASP A 98 9.14 16.73 -14.19
CA ASP A 98 9.36 16.84 -15.64
C ASP A 98 10.29 18.00 -16.00
N GLU A 99 10.19 19.12 -15.27
CA GLU A 99 11.07 20.28 -15.46
C GLU A 99 12.51 19.99 -15.00
N LYS A 100 12.68 19.38 -13.81
CA LYS A 100 14.00 19.15 -13.20
C LYS A 100 14.72 17.93 -13.76
N TYR A 101 13.96 16.90 -14.15
CA TYR A 101 14.47 15.60 -14.58
C TYR A 101 13.78 15.16 -15.90
N PRO A 102 14.02 15.85 -17.03
CA PRO A 102 13.33 15.61 -18.29
C PRO A 102 13.36 14.12 -18.71
N GLY A 103 12.20 13.55 -19.00
CA GLY A 103 12.02 12.17 -19.44
C GLY A 103 12.08 11.11 -18.32
N LEU A 104 12.49 11.45 -17.11
CA LEU A 104 12.63 10.47 -16.04
C LEU A 104 11.27 10.04 -15.48
N TYR A 105 10.26 10.92 -15.51
CA TYR A 105 8.89 10.57 -15.17
C TYR A 105 8.28 9.56 -16.16
N ASP A 106 8.63 9.63 -17.44
CA ASP A 106 8.20 8.62 -18.43
C ASP A 106 8.81 7.25 -18.13
N VAL A 107 10.07 7.18 -17.68
CA VAL A 107 10.68 5.94 -17.20
C VAL A 107 9.92 5.41 -15.98
N TRP A 108 9.58 6.26 -15.01
CA TRP A 108 8.75 5.88 -13.87
C TRP A 108 7.40 5.29 -14.30
N ARG A 109 6.77 5.83 -15.32
CA ARG A 109 5.48 5.34 -15.82
C ARG A 109 5.54 4.05 -16.61
N THR A 110 6.68 3.75 -17.22
CA THR A 110 6.82 2.59 -18.11
C THR A 110 7.69 1.49 -17.52
N HIS A 111 8.75 1.85 -16.82
CA HIS A 111 9.75 0.94 -16.26
C HIS A 111 10.19 1.41 -14.86
N PRO A 112 9.29 1.46 -13.88
CA PRO A 112 9.61 1.98 -12.53
C PRO A 112 10.73 1.22 -11.84
N SER A 113 10.99 -0.04 -12.19
CA SER A 113 12.12 -0.82 -11.66
C SER A 113 13.49 -0.28 -12.10
N GLN A 114 13.54 0.52 -13.17
CA GLN A 114 14.78 1.07 -13.74
C GLN A 114 15.11 2.48 -13.22
N ILE A 115 14.23 3.07 -12.41
CA ILE A 115 14.46 4.39 -11.83
C ILE A 115 15.71 4.41 -10.96
N GLN A 116 16.59 5.36 -11.25
CA GLN A 116 17.77 5.66 -10.47
C GLN A 116 17.74 7.14 -10.07
N LEU A 117 17.46 7.39 -8.80
CA LEU A 117 17.40 8.72 -8.19
C LEU A 117 18.29 8.76 -6.96
N GLN A 118 18.93 9.88 -6.73
CA GLN A 118 19.72 10.07 -5.52
C GLN A 118 18.83 9.95 -4.27
N GLY A 119 19.23 9.11 -3.34
CA GLY A 119 18.50 8.89 -2.09
C GLY A 119 17.22 8.05 -2.23
N ALA A 120 16.85 7.60 -3.44
CA ALA A 120 15.71 6.72 -3.62
C ALA A 120 16.05 5.26 -3.29
N GLU A 121 15.05 4.53 -2.84
CA GLU A 121 15.13 3.08 -2.67
C GLU A 121 14.84 2.41 -4.02
N PRO A 122 15.71 1.51 -4.53
CA PRO A 122 15.38 0.71 -5.70
C PRO A 122 14.10 -0.12 -5.50
N PHE A 123 13.23 -0.21 -6.52
CA PHE A 123 11.96 -0.94 -6.39
C PHE A 123 12.16 -2.41 -5.98
N GLU A 124 13.22 -3.05 -6.47
CA GLU A 124 13.62 -4.40 -6.05
C GLU A 124 13.90 -4.50 -4.52
N LYS A 125 14.51 -3.47 -3.92
CA LYS A 125 14.76 -3.44 -2.47
C LYS A 125 13.47 -3.29 -1.67
N THR A 126 12.53 -2.49 -2.18
CA THR A 126 11.16 -2.41 -1.63
C THR A 126 10.51 -3.79 -1.67
N ARG A 127 10.59 -4.51 -2.80
CA ARG A 127 10.08 -5.88 -2.94
C ARG A 127 10.73 -6.85 -1.95
N GLU A 128 12.05 -6.86 -1.86
CA GLU A 128 12.79 -7.75 -0.95
C GLU A 128 12.32 -7.59 0.50
N ARG A 129 12.28 -6.33 1.02
CA ARG A 129 11.85 -6.08 2.41
C ARG A 129 10.36 -6.34 2.64
N ALA A 130 9.50 -5.97 1.67
CA ALA A 130 8.07 -6.20 1.75
C ALA A 130 7.74 -7.70 1.80
N MET A 131 8.34 -8.50 0.90
CA MET A 131 8.16 -9.96 0.88
C MET A 131 8.75 -10.65 2.12
N LYS A 132 9.91 -10.21 2.60
CA LYS A 132 10.50 -10.71 3.86
C LYS A 132 9.53 -10.48 5.03
N THR A 133 8.94 -9.29 5.11
CA THR A 133 7.98 -8.93 6.16
C THR A 133 6.66 -9.69 6.00
N PHE A 134 6.15 -9.81 4.77
CA PHE A 134 4.96 -10.60 4.46
C PHE A 134 5.11 -12.04 4.96
N TRP A 135 6.19 -12.73 4.59
CA TRP A 135 6.40 -14.10 5.01
C TRP A 135 6.69 -14.26 6.51
N LYS A 136 7.32 -13.26 7.16
CA LYS A 136 7.43 -13.22 8.62
C LYS A 136 6.03 -13.23 9.25
N ILE A 137 5.17 -12.31 8.82
CA ILE A 137 3.81 -12.16 9.36
C ILE A 137 2.96 -13.41 9.09
N VAL A 138 3.04 -13.99 7.90
CA VAL A 138 2.36 -15.26 7.59
C VAL A 138 2.76 -16.36 8.57
N ARG A 139 4.07 -16.54 8.81
CA ARG A 139 4.56 -17.58 9.73
C ARG A 139 4.13 -17.38 11.17
N GLU A 140 4.10 -16.13 11.64
CA GLU A 140 3.67 -15.76 12.99
C GLU A 140 2.16 -15.92 13.23
N ASN A 141 1.34 -15.99 12.16
CA ASN A 141 -0.11 -15.96 12.23
C ASN A 141 -0.79 -17.11 11.48
N ARG A 142 -0.18 -18.29 11.44
CA ARG A 142 -0.74 -19.46 10.73
C ARG A 142 -2.19 -19.76 11.13
N GLY A 143 -3.05 -19.91 10.14
CA GLY A 143 -4.48 -20.19 10.30
C GLY A 143 -5.31 -19.00 10.76
N GLY A 144 -4.69 -17.82 10.99
CA GLY A 144 -5.35 -16.59 11.41
C GLY A 144 -5.71 -15.67 10.24
N THR A 145 -6.41 -14.58 10.56
CA THR A 145 -6.69 -13.47 9.63
C THR A 145 -6.04 -12.22 10.18
N VAL A 146 -5.12 -11.63 9.45
CA VAL A 146 -4.40 -10.42 9.85
C VAL A 146 -4.54 -9.31 8.82
N LEU A 147 -4.52 -8.07 9.32
CA LEU A 147 -4.54 -6.87 8.51
C LEU A 147 -3.14 -6.28 8.40
N LEU A 148 -2.70 -5.94 7.20
CA LEU A 148 -1.51 -5.15 6.91
C LEU A 148 -1.94 -3.79 6.34
N VAL A 149 -1.57 -2.71 7.02
CA VAL A 149 -1.80 -1.34 6.51
C VAL A 149 -0.47 -0.77 6.02
N SER A 150 -0.43 -0.44 4.73
CA SER A 150 0.80 -0.04 4.08
C SER A 150 0.51 0.96 2.94
N HIS A 151 1.34 0.96 1.91
CA HIS A 151 1.39 1.96 0.85
C HIS A 151 1.36 1.29 -0.52
N MET A 152 1.22 2.13 -1.57
CA MET A 152 1.01 1.63 -2.93
C MET A 152 2.15 0.73 -3.40
N MET A 153 3.41 1.23 -3.41
CA MET A 153 4.52 0.46 -3.99
C MET A 153 4.86 -0.77 -3.15
N CYS A 154 4.76 -0.66 -1.81
CA CYS A 154 4.98 -1.78 -0.91
C CYS A 154 3.94 -2.90 -1.11
N ILE A 155 2.64 -2.57 -1.15
CA ILE A 155 1.57 -3.56 -1.39
C ILE A 155 1.67 -4.14 -2.79
N SER A 156 1.90 -3.29 -3.81
CA SER A 156 2.09 -3.75 -5.19
C SER A 156 3.26 -4.73 -5.32
N SER A 157 4.38 -4.49 -4.60
CA SER A 157 5.51 -5.43 -4.55
C SER A 157 5.08 -6.83 -4.11
N ILE A 158 4.23 -6.91 -3.08
CA ILE A 158 3.72 -8.19 -2.56
C ILE A 158 2.80 -8.84 -3.58
N LEU A 159 1.79 -8.10 -4.07
CA LEU A 159 0.77 -8.64 -4.97
C LEU A 159 1.37 -9.08 -6.31
N LEU A 160 2.21 -8.25 -6.94
CA LEU A 160 2.88 -8.61 -8.19
C LEU A 160 3.76 -9.85 -8.03
N THR A 161 4.48 -9.96 -6.90
CA THR A 161 5.31 -11.15 -6.62
C THR A 161 4.45 -12.41 -6.46
N VAL A 162 3.33 -12.33 -5.72
CA VAL A 162 2.39 -13.46 -5.55
C VAL A 162 1.74 -13.85 -6.89
N ALA A 163 1.41 -12.87 -7.73
CA ALA A 163 0.83 -13.11 -9.06
C ALA A 163 1.85 -13.61 -10.10
N GLY A 164 3.15 -13.49 -9.82
CA GLY A 164 4.21 -13.82 -10.80
C GLY A 164 4.39 -12.76 -11.88
N PHE A 165 3.95 -11.52 -11.64
CA PHE A 165 4.08 -10.41 -12.58
C PHE A 165 5.37 -9.62 -12.36
N PRO A 166 5.95 -9.03 -13.43
CA PRO A 166 7.06 -8.08 -13.32
C PRO A 166 6.67 -6.84 -12.49
N LEU A 167 7.63 -6.23 -11.78
CA LEU A 167 7.39 -4.98 -11.03
C LEU A 167 6.94 -3.82 -11.93
N ASP A 168 7.39 -3.81 -13.19
CA ASP A 168 7.03 -2.77 -14.16
C ASP A 168 5.54 -2.77 -14.55
N GLU A 169 4.79 -3.81 -14.20
CA GLU A 169 3.35 -3.86 -14.41
C GLU A 169 2.53 -3.16 -13.30
N VAL A 170 3.19 -2.53 -12.33
CA VAL A 170 2.53 -1.87 -11.18
C VAL A 170 1.41 -0.89 -11.61
N TRP A 171 1.58 -0.20 -12.71
CA TRP A 171 0.60 0.78 -13.22
C TRP A 171 -0.58 0.14 -13.94
N GLN A 172 -0.46 -1.13 -14.33
CA GLN A 172 -1.56 -1.92 -14.89
C GLN A 172 -2.49 -2.44 -13.79
N HIS A 173 -1.98 -2.50 -12.55
CA HIS A 173 -2.67 -3.02 -11.37
C HIS A 173 -2.74 -1.98 -10.24
N PRO A 174 -3.44 -0.85 -10.45
CA PRO A 174 -3.47 0.25 -9.47
C PRO A 174 -4.18 -0.17 -8.18
N ILE A 175 -3.68 0.36 -7.05
CA ILE A 175 -4.29 0.17 -5.73
C ILE A 175 -4.77 1.53 -5.24
N THR A 176 -6.09 1.67 -5.04
CA THR A 176 -6.71 2.91 -4.54
C THR A 176 -6.58 3.02 -3.02
N ASN A 177 -6.69 4.25 -2.48
CA ASN A 177 -6.65 4.49 -1.03
C ASN A 177 -7.83 3.78 -0.34
N GLY A 178 -7.54 3.05 0.73
CA GLY A 178 -8.54 2.29 1.48
C GLY A 178 -9.00 0.99 0.81
N ALA A 179 -8.53 0.66 -0.39
CA ALA A 179 -8.91 -0.56 -1.08
C ALA A 179 -8.39 -1.82 -0.37
N LEU A 180 -9.23 -2.85 -0.38
CA LEU A 180 -8.93 -4.17 0.16
C LEU A 180 -8.24 -5.04 -0.88
N ASN A 181 -7.13 -5.64 -0.49
CA ASN A 181 -6.47 -6.71 -1.22
C ASN A 181 -6.36 -7.91 -0.28
N ILE A 182 -6.65 -9.11 -0.76
CA ILE A 182 -6.63 -10.30 0.08
C ILE A 182 -5.77 -11.37 -0.57
N VAL A 183 -4.81 -11.86 0.20
CA VAL A 183 -3.95 -13.00 -0.14
C VAL A 183 -4.24 -14.11 0.87
N THR A 184 -4.53 -15.30 0.38
CA THR A 184 -4.63 -16.52 1.19
C THR A 184 -3.36 -17.35 1.03
N VAL A 185 -2.88 -17.92 2.13
CA VAL A 185 -1.69 -18.76 2.15
C VAL A 185 -2.02 -20.09 2.81
N ASP A 186 -1.76 -21.20 2.12
CA ASP A 186 -2.00 -22.54 2.63
C ASP A 186 -0.83 -23.07 3.48
N ASP A 187 -0.96 -24.31 3.98
CA ASP A 187 0.05 -24.96 4.81
C ASP A 187 1.36 -25.29 4.05
N ASN A 188 1.33 -25.26 2.72
CA ASN A 188 2.49 -25.51 1.84
C ASN A 188 3.15 -24.20 1.36
N ASP A 189 2.85 -23.07 1.98
CA ASP A 189 3.31 -21.74 1.57
C ASP A 189 2.85 -21.31 0.17
N LYS A 190 1.80 -21.93 -0.36
CA LYS A 190 1.18 -21.46 -1.60
C LYS A 190 0.32 -20.24 -1.31
N ALA A 191 0.69 -19.10 -1.88
CA ALA A 191 -0.04 -17.84 -1.78
C ALA A 191 -0.92 -17.63 -3.02
N GLU A 192 -2.17 -17.21 -2.82
CA GLU A 192 -3.12 -16.90 -3.88
C GLU A 192 -3.83 -15.57 -3.58
N ILE A 193 -3.99 -14.72 -4.59
CA ILE A 193 -4.74 -13.46 -4.48
C ILE A 193 -6.21 -13.76 -4.71
N THR A 194 -7.05 -13.48 -3.72
CA THR A 194 -8.52 -13.64 -3.84
C THR A 194 -9.23 -12.33 -4.15
N TYR A 195 -8.64 -11.18 -3.74
CA TYR A 195 -9.13 -9.85 -4.08
C TYR A 195 -7.97 -8.91 -4.40
N TRP A 196 -8.10 -8.11 -5.45
CA TRP A 196 -7.14 -7.09 -5.84
C TRP A 196 -7.85 -5.74 -5.99
N SER A 197 -7.44 -4.75 -5.20
CA SER A 197 -7.96 -3.37 -5.20
C SER A 197 -9.48 -3.25 -5.15
N LYS A 198 -10.15 -4.07 -4.30
CA LYS A 198 -11.60 -4.00 -4.08
C LYS A 198 -11.92 -2.77 -3.23
N ASP A 199 -12.74 -1.86 -3.75
CA ASP A 199 -13.09 -0.60 -3.09
C ASP A 199 -14.61 -0.30 -3.05
N ASP A 200 -15.46 -1.31 -3.30
CA ASP A 200 -16.93 -1.18 -3.32
C ASP A 200 -17.51 -0.74 -1.97
N HIS A 201 -16.78 -0.95 -0.87
CA HIS A 201 -17.15 -0.47 0.46
C HIS A 201 -16.95 1.05 0.62
N ILE A 202 -16.24 1.71 -0.31
CA ILE A 202 -16.01 3.15 -0.31
C ILE A 202 -17.01 3.82 -1.26
N PRO A 203 -17.88 4.74 -0.80
CA PRO A 203 -18.76 5.50 -1.68
C PRO A 203 -17.98 6.25 -2.77
N GLU A 204 -18.55 6.37 -3.95
CA GLU A 204 -17.89 6.90 -5.15
C GLU A 204 -17.30 8.31 -4.93
N GLU A 205 -18.00 9.15 -4.20
CA GLU A 205 -17.57 10.52 -3.88
C GLU A 205 -16.30 10.59 -3.02
N PHE A 206 -15.93 9.48 -2.34
CA PHE A 206 -14.71 9.36 -1.53
C PHE A 206 -13.61 8.55 -2.21
N ARG A 207 -13.81 8.07 -3.44
CA ARG A 207 -12.75 7.41 -4.22
C ARG A 207 -11.88 8.45 -4.90
N LEU A 208 -10.56 8.23 -4.91
CA LEU A 208 -9.65 9.10 -5.64
C LEU A 208 -9.95 9.03 -7.14
N LYS A 209 -10.38 10.16 -7.73
CA LYS A 209 -10.86 10.21 -9.13
C LYS A 209 -9.80 9.94 -10.18
N GLN A 210 -8.51 10.17 -9.86
CA GLN A 210 -7.38 9.90 -10.75
C GLN A 210 -6.25 9.24 -9.95
N PRO A 211 -6.08 7.91 -10.02
CA PRO A 211 -4.93 7.25 -9.43
C PRO A 211 -3.63 7.74 -10.05
N PHE A 212 -2.58 7.86 -9.24
CA PHE A 212 -1.22 8.16 -9.68
C PHE A 212 -0.85 7.24 -10.88
N GLY A 213 -0.37 7.81 -11.98
CA GLY A 213 0.01 7.04 -13.18
C GLY A 213 -0.94 7.16 -14.39
N ARG A 214 -2.15 7.71 -14.25
CA ARG A 214 -3.10 7.94 -15.36
C ARG A 214 -3.22 9.40 -15.81
N LEU A 215 -2.24 10.25 -15.52
CA LEU A 215 -2.18 11.58 -16.12
C LEU A 215 -1.94 11.43 -17.62
N LYS A 216 -2.89 11.94 -18.44
CA LYS A 216 -2.80 11.96 -19.90
C LYS A 216 -1.70 12.89 -20.36
#